data_c46046c8ec3d3c3fd8ddefdc62d17f40
#
_entry.id   c46046c8ec3d3c3fd8ddefdc62d17f40
#
_cell.length_a   1.000
_cell.length_b   1.000
_cell.length_c   1.000
_cell.angle_alpha   90.00
_cell.angle_beta   90.00
_cell.angle_gamma   90.00
#
_symmetry.space_group_name_H-M   'P 1'
#
loop_
_entity.id
_entity.type
_entity.pdbx_description
1 polymer ?
#
loop_
_entity_poly.entity_id
_entity_poly.type
_entity_poly.pdbx_seq_one_letter_code
_entity_poly.pdbx_strand_id
1 'polypeptide(L)'
;MWRTIFSYIAAGLGLAVSTAAAAEPLPTVPYVDLGRYAGTWHEVARLPNWFQRSCERSQARYTPCGDGSLKVENTCLKAKGRSSSIEGIATPVPGSGNARLRVKFGGLAALVPVARDGNYWIIALGEGEPDTPYEWALVGTPDRRFLWILARQPCLPPEVLADLKAQARCLGFDVGSLVTPR
;
A
#
# COMPACT_ATOMS: atom_id res chain seq x y z
N MET A 1 71.83 -21.56 -31.46
CA MET A 1 71.27 -20.27 -31.02
C MET A 1 69.75 -20.46 -30.90
N TRP A 2 69.19 -20.70 -29.73
CA TRP A 2 67.78 -20.84 -29.51
C TRP A 2 67.30 -19.58 -28.77
N ARG A 3 66.35 -18.87 -29.32
CA ARG A 3 65.67 -17.74 -28.68
C ARG A 3 64.34 -18.23 -28.11
N THR A 4 64.24 -18.25 -26.80
CA THR A 4 63.05 -18.58 -26.05
C THR A 4 62.12 -17.36 -26.01
N ILE A 5 60.91 -17.46 -26.56
CA ILE A 5 59.87 -16.42 -26.50
C ILE A 5 59.00 -16.72 -25.28
N PHE A 6 59.01 -15.83 -24.28
CA PHE A 6 58.08 -15.85 -23.15
C PHE A 6 56.78 -15.12 -23.55
N SER A 7 55.67 -15.90 -23.63
CA SER A 7 54.35 -15.32 -23.77
C SER A 7 53.81 -15.00 -22.38
N TYR A 8 53.56 -13.72 -22.12
CA TYR A 8 52.82 -13.28 -20.93
C TYR A 8 51.31 -13.36 -21.22
N ILE A 9 50.61 -14.26 -20.51
CA ILE A 9 49.16 -14.33 -20.44
C ILE A 9 48.70 -13.33 -19.38
N ALA A 10 48.17 -12.20 -19.80
CA ALA A 10 47.52 -11.26 -18.90
C ALA A 10 46.11 -11.78 -18.59
N ALA A 11 45.89 -12.31 -17.36
CA ALA A 11 44.58 -12.65 -16.86
C ALA A 11 43.85 -11.37 -16.46
N GLY A 12 42.95 -10.91 -17.33
CA GLY A 12 42.06 -9.80 -17.00
C GLY A 12 40.98 -10.26 -16.02
N LEU A 13 41.03 -9.80 -14.75
CA LEU A 13 39.98 -9.93 -13.79
C LEU A 13 38.85 -8.96 -14.18
N GLY A 14 37.84 -9.45 -14.87
CA GLY A 14 36.61 -8.71 -15.14
C GLY A 14 35.79 -8.56 -13.84
N LEU A 15 35.82 -7.37 -13.23
CA LEU A 15 34.89 -7.01 -12.16
C LEU A 15 33.48 -6.89 -12.78
N ALA A 16 32.63 -7.89 -12.55
CA ALA A 16 31.21 -7.79 -12.85
C ALA A 16 30.58 -6.80 -11.87
N VAL A 17 30.38 -5.57 -12.32
CA VAL A 17 29.58 -4.58 -11.58
C VAL A 17 28.12 -5.02 -11.71
N SER A 18 27.62 -5.68 -10.66
CA SER A 18 26.18 -5.96 -10.53
C SER A 18 25.47 -4.64 -10.27
N THR A 19 24.90 -4.04 -11.30
CA THR A 19 23.96 -2.92 -11.13
C THR A 19 22.70 -3.50 -10.48
N ALA A 20 22.49 -3.21 -9.21
CA ALA A 20 21.20 -3.45 -8.57
C ALA A 20 20.15 -2.66 -9.37
N ALA A 21 19.29 -3.37 -10.09
CA ALA A 21 18.18 -2.75 -10.80
C ALA A 21 17.33 -2.02 -9.75
N ALA A 22 17.12 -0.72 -9.91
CA ALA A 22 16.20 0.03 -9.08
C ALA A 22 14.83 -0.66 -9.17
N ALA A 23 14.22 -0.96 -8.03
CA ALA A 23 12.90 -1.60 -8.03
C ALA A 23 11.93 -0.72 -8.82
N GLU A 24 11.19 -1.35 -9.74
CA GLU A 24 10.16 -0.68 -10.53
C GLU A 24 9.22 0.12 -9.61
N PRO A 25 8.81 1.33 -10.01
CA PRO A 25 7.85 2.12 -9.24
C PRO A 25 6.57 1.31 -9.00
N LEU A 26 6.02 1.40 -7.81
CA LEU A 26 4.77 0.73 -7.49
C LEU A 26 3.65 1.28 -8.41
N PRO A 27 2.97 0.44 -9.20
CA PRO A 27 1.87 0.89 -10.04
C PRO A 27 0.64 1.24 -9.19
N THR A 28 -0.21 2.10 -9.73
CA THR A 28 -1.52 2.44 -9.17
C THR A 28 -2.59 2.30 -10.24
N VAL A 29 -3.86 2.21 -9.85
CA VAL A 29 -4.96 2.37 -10.80
C VAL A 29 -4.87 3.73 -11.49
N PRO A 30 -5.35 3.88 -12.74
CA PRO A 30 -5.23 5.13 -13.48
C PRO A 30 -6.09 6.24 -12.88
N TYR A 31 -7.23 5.90 -12.29
CA TYR A 31 -8.19 6.85 -11.72
C TYR A 31 -8.99 6.24 -10.57
N VAL A 32 -9.36 7.09 -9.61
CA VAL A 32 -10.25 6.76 -8.49
C VAL A 32 -11.33 7.84 -8.38
N ASP A 33 -12.58 7.42 -8.46
CA ASP A 33 -13.70 8.25 -8.07
C ASP A 33 -13.79 8.30 -6.55
N LEU A 34 -13.51 9.45 -5.96
CA LEU A 34 -13.49 9.63 -4.50
C LEU A 34 -14.89 9.52 -3.88
N GLY A 35 -15.94 9.79 -4.63
CA GLY A 35 -17.33 9.59 -4.20
C GLY A 35 -17.63 8.10 -4.02
N ARG A 36 -17.26 7.28 -5.00
CA ARG A 36 -17.36 5.81 -4.93
C ARG A 36 -16.41 5.20 -3.89
N TYR A 37 -15.25 5.86 -3.63
CA TYR A 37 -14.29 5.43 -2.61
C TYR A 37 -14.73 5.78 -1.18
N ALA A 38 -15.54 6.80 -1.02
CA ALA A 38 -16.07 7.24 0.27
C ALA A 38 -16.87 6.15 0.99
N GLY A 39 -17.11 6.34 2.30
CA GLY A 39 -17.80 5.40 3.15
C GLY A 39 -16.86 4.51 3.98
N THR A 40 -17.36 3.41 4.49
CA THR A 40 -16.64 2.53 5.40
C THR A 40 -15.95 1.40 4.65
N TRP A 41 -14.71 1.12 5.08
CA TRP A 41 -13.86 0.02 4.64
C TRP A 41 -13.46 -0.82 5.83
N HIS A 42 -13.58 -2.13 5.70
CA HIS A 42 -13.05 -3.10 6.66
C HIS A 42 -11.66 -3.55 6.22
N GLU A 43 -10.73 -3.62 7.13
CA GLU A 43 -9.44 -4.24 6.89
C GLU A 43 -9.60 -5.76 6.90
N VAL A 44 -9.35 -6.40 5.75
CA VAL A 44 -9.42 -7.87 5.58
C VAL A 44 -8.06 -8.49 5.85
N ALA A 45 -6.99 -7.83 5.42
CA ALA A 45 -5.62 -8.24 5.72
C ALA A 45 -4.69 -7.03 5.66
N ARG A 46 -3.56 -7.10 6.35
CA ARG A 46 -2.49 -6.08 6.29
C ARG A 46 -1.12 -6.68 6.51
N LEU A 47 -0.09 -6.00 6.07
CA LEU A 47 1.24 -6.25 6.58
C LEU A 47 1.35 -5.76 8.04
N PRO A 48 2.12 -6.46 8.90
CA PRO A 48 2.33 -6.04 10.27
C PRO A 48 2.88 -4.61 10.34
N ASN A 49 2.30 -3.80 11.20
CA ASN A 49 2.80 -2.46 11.47
C ASN A 49 2.73 -2.14 12.97
N TRP A 50 3.58 -1.21 13.43
CA TRP A 50 3.73 -0.91 14.84
C TRP A 50 2.52 -0.19 15.45
N PHE A 51 1.81 0.61 14.64
CA PHE A 51 0.68 1.44 15.10
C PHE A 51 -0.66 0.67 15.18
N GLN A 52 -0.76 -0.52 14.56
CA GLN A 52 -1.94 -1.39 14.64
C GLN A 52 -1.70 -2.69 15.43
N ARG A 53 -0.58 -2.81 16.17
CA ARG A 53 -0.25 -4.05 16.90
C ARG A 53 -1.34 -4.53 17.84
N SER A 54 -2.06 -3.61 18.47
CA SER A 54 -3.12 -3.92 19.43
C SER A 54 -4.51 -4.03 18.81
N CYS A 55 -4.63 -3.85 17.48
CA CYS A 55 -5.91 -3.91 16.80
C CYS A 55 -6.24 -5.35 16.42
N GLU A 56 -7.34 -5.86 16.93
CA GLU A 56 -7.93 -7.13 16.50
C GLU A 56 -8.67 -6.95 15.17
N ARG A 57 -9.35 -5.81 15.02
CA ARG A 57 -10.01 -5.38 13.78
C ARG A 57 -9.76 -3.90 13.56
N SER A 58 -9.76 -3.50 12.30
CA SER A 58 -9.64 -2.08 11.93
C SER A 58 -10.66 -1.73 10.85
N GLN A 59 -11.12 -0.50 10.90
CA GLN A 59 -11.99 0.10 9.90
C GLN A 59 -11.46 1.48 9.54
N ALA A 60 -11.63 1.86 8.28
CA ALA A 60 -11.39 3.22 7.82
C ALA A 60 -12.69 3.79 7.24
N ARG A 61 -13.06 5.00 7.67
CA ARG A 61 -14.19 5.72 7.10
C ARG A 61 -13.69 6.95 6.38
N TYR A 62 -14.07 7.09 5.11
CA TYR A 62 -13.74 8.24 4.28
C TYR A 62 -14.98 9.07 4.02
N THR A 63 -14.88 10.39 4.21
CA THR A 63 -15.97 11.35 4.00
C THR A 63 -15.46 12.50 3.13
N PRO A 64 -16.08 12.80 1.99
CA PRO A 64 -15.68 13.93 1.15
C PRO A 64 -15.79 15.28 1.89
N CYS A 65 -14.77 16.13 1.71
CA CYS A 65 -14.71 17.46 2.33
C CYS A 65 -15.16 18.62 1.40
N GLY A 66 -15.60 18.32 0.18
CA GLY A 66 -16.05 19.35 -0.78
C GLY A 66 -14.93 20.11 -1.50
N ASP A 67 -13.70 20.05 -1.02
CA ASP A 67 -12.48 20.63 -1.62
C ASP A 67 -11.67 19.62 -2.43
N GLY A 68 -12.23 18.43 -2.68
CA GLY A 68 -11.55 17.32 -3.34
C GLY A 68 -10.69 16.46 -2.41
N SER A 69 -10.62 16.77 -1.12
CA SER A 69 -10.01 15.91 -0.11
C SER A 69 -11.03 15.00 0.57
N LEU A 70 -10.53 14.01 1.33
CA LEU A 70 -11.35 13.13 2.15
C LEU A 70 -10.93 13.25 3.62
N LYS A 71 -11.89 13.47 4.52
CA LYS A 71 -11.68 13.18 5.93
C LYS A 71 -11.57 11.66 6.09
N VAL A 72 -10.55 11.18 6.80
CA VAL A 72 -10.38 9.77 7.13
C VAL A 72 -10.43 9.58 8.63
N GLU A 73 -11.23 8.63 9.07
CA GLU A 73 -11.30 8.17 10.46
C GLU A 73 -10.93 6.69 10.50
N ASN A 74 -9.80 6.37 11.14
CA ASN A 74 -9.39 5.00 11.36
C ASN A 74 -9.77 4.56 12.77
N THR A 75 -10.56 3.51 12.88
CA THR A 75 -10.98 2.89 14.13
C THR A 75 -10.28 1.56 14.34
N CYS A 76 -9.66 1.40 15.48
CA CYS A 76 -8.99 0.19 15.96
C CYS A 76 -9.83 -0.45 17.06
N LEU A 77 -10.36 -1.62 16.82
CA LEU A 77 -11.04 -2.45 17.84
C LEU A 77 -9.99 -3.33 18.50
N LYS A 78 -9.95 -3.28 19.82
CA LYS A 78 -8.96 -3.97 20.67
C LYS A 78 -9.66 -5.04 21.51
N ALA A 79 -8.86 -5.92 22.11
CA ALA A 79 -9.35 -6.90 23.08
C ALA A 79 -10.26 -6.28 24.15
N LYS A 80 -11.22 -7.07 24.62
CA LYS A 80 -12.21 -6.69 25.65
C LYS A 80 -13.13 -5.52 25.23
N GLY A 81 -13.43 -5.41 23.93
CA GLY A 81 -14.38 -4.43 23.40
C GLY A 81 -13.92 -2.97 23.46
N ARG A 82 -12.64 -2.71 23.78
CA ARG A 82 -12.08 -1.35 23.73
C ARG A 82 -11.87 -0.90 22.29
N SER A 83 -12.04 0.38 22.05
CA SER A 83 -11.75 0.96 20.73
C SER A 83 -10.91 2.24 20.89
N SER A 84 -10.24 2.60 19.82
CA SER A 84 -9.61 3.91 19.68
C SER A 84 -9.70 4.34 18.23
N SER A 85 -9.87 5.63 17.98
CA SER A 85 -9.89 6.19 16.63
C SER A 85 -8.87 7.32 16.50
N ILE A 86 -8.48 7.56 15.25
CA ILE A 86 -7.63 8.67 14.84
C ILE A 86 -8.20 9.27 13.57
N GLU A 87 -8.27 10.59 13.54
CA GLU A 87 -8.76 11.33 12.37
C GLU A 87 -7.62 11.97 11.60
N GLY A 88 -7.80 12.10 10.30
CA GLY A 88 -6.87 12.75 9.40
C GLY A 88 -7.52 13.25 8.13
N ILE A 89 -6.71 13.82 7.25
CA ILE A 89 -7.10 14.26 5.93
C ILE A 89 -6.27 13.53 4.89
N ALA A 90 -6.96 12.97 3.90
CA ALA A 90 -6.39 12.35 2.72
C ALA A 90 -6.55 13.30 1.53
N THR A 91 -5.45 13.88 1.06
CA THR A 91 -5.43 14.83 -0.06
C THR A 91 -4.85 14.13 -1.29
N PRO A 92 -5.55 14.15 -2.44
CA PRO A 92 -5.02 13.61 -3.67
C PRO A 92 -3.71 14.27 -4.10
N VAL A 93 -2.79 13.47 -4.62
CA VAL A 93 -1.57 13.96 -5.27
C VAL A 93 -1.95 14.45 -6.67
N PRO A 94 -1.65 15.68 -7.06
CA PRO A 94 -1.97 16.19 -8.39
C PRO A 94 -1.39 15.30 -9.50
N GLY A 95 -2.18 15.07 -10.54
CA GLY A 95 -1.77 14.26 -11.70
C GLY A 95 -1.78 12.74 -11.47
N SER A 96 -2.23 12.27 -10.31
CA SER A 96 -2.30 10.83 -10.00
C SER A 96 -3.65 10.17 -10.32
N GLY A 97 -4.61 10.89 -10.89
CA GLY A 97 -5.98 10.39 -11.04
C GLY A 97 -6.63 10.01 -9.71
N ASN A 98 -6.29 10.69 -8.61
CA ASN A 98 -6.70 10.40 -7.23
C ASN A 98 -6.21 9.04 -6.68
N ALA A 99 -5.41 8.30 -7.42
CA ALA A 99 -4.92 6.98 -6.99
C ALA A 99 -3.80 7.05 -5.94
N ARG A 100 -3.20 8.22 -5.75
CA ARG A 100 -2.18 8.47 -4.72
C ARG A 100 -2.69 9.56 -3.79
N LEU A 101 -2.72 9.25 -2.49
CA LEU A 101 -3.19 10.20 -1.48
C LEU A 101 -2.07 10.50 -0.48
N ARG A 102 -2.06 11.73 0.01
CA ARG A 102 -1.28 12.15 1.18
C ARG A 102 -2.20 12.14 2.39
N VAL A 103 -2.03 11.12 3.23
CA VAL A 103 -2.82 10.98 4.46
C VAL A 103 -2.01 11.57 5.62
N LYS A 104 -2.56 12.60 6.26
CA LYS A 104 -2.00 13.23 7.47
C LYS A 104 -3.01 13.08 8.60
N PHE A 105 -2.56 12.49 9.69
CA PHE A 105 -3.36 12.34 10.90
C PHE A 105 -3.11 13.50 11.88
N GLY A 106 -4.09 13.76 12.75
CA GLY A 106 -3.98 14.78 13.79
C GLY A 106 -3.10 14.36 14.98
N GLY A 107 -2.98 15.26 15.98
CA GLY A 107 -2.20 15.02 17.19
C GLY A 107 -0.71 14.85 16.92
N LEU A 108 -0.03 14.01 17.68
CA LEU A 108 1.41 13.74 17.52
C LEU A 108 1.76 13.11 16.16
N ALA A 109 0.82 12.42 15.52
CA ALA A 109 1.01 11.85 14.20
C ALA A 109 1.14 12.92 13.10
N ALA A 110 0.70 14.14 13.33
CA ALA A 110 0.87 15.27 12.41
C ALA A 110 2.36 15.64 12.19
N LEU A 111 3.22 15.27 13.12
CA LEU A 111 4.68 15.54 13.06
C LEU A 111 5.40 14.56 12.11
N VAL A 112 4.76 13.47 11.69
CA VAL A 112 5.36 12.51 10.75
C VAL A 112 5.37 13.12 9.36
N PRO A 113 6.54 13.29 8.73
CA PRO A 113 6.63 13.79 7.36
C PRO A 113 5.92 12.85 6.38
N VAL A 114 5.16 13.43 5.46
CA VAL A 114 4.52 12.69 4.37
C VAL A 114 5.18 13.09 3.06
N ALA A 115 5.64 12.10 2.30
CA ALA A 115 6.27 12.29 1.00
C ALA A 115 5.35 13.04 0.02
N ARG A 116 5.94 13.78 -0.91
CA ARG A 116 5.19 14.54 -1.94
C ARG A 116 4.33 13.62 -2.80
N ASP A 117 4.80 12.40 -3.08
CA ASP A 117 4.13 11.40 -3.92
C ASP A 117 3.04 10.62 -3.18
N GLY A 118 2.78 10.98 -1.91
CA GLY A 118 1.80 10.33 -1.07
C GLY A 118 2.35 9.14 -0.29
N ASN A 119 1.57 8.72 0.70
CA ASN A 119 1.84 7.58 1.57
C ASN A 119 0.72 6.55 1.56
N TYR A 120 -0.22 6.68 0.61
CA TYR A 120 -1.39 5.83 0.46
C TYR A 120 -1.67 5.69 -1.05
N TRP A 121 -1.25 4.58 -1.63
CA TRP A 121 -1.34 4.32 -3.05
C TRP A 121 -2.35 3.21 -3.32
N ILE A 122 -3.38 3.52 -4.10
CA ILE A 122 -4.43 2.58 -4.48
C ILE A 122 -3.93 1.81 -5.70
N ILE A 123 -3.59 0.55 -5.48
CA ILE A 123 -2.91 -0.34 -6.43
C ILE A 123 -3.94 -1.03 -7.33
N ALA A 124 -5.03 -1.49 -6.71
CA ALA A 124 -6.12 -2.14 -7.41
C ALA A 124 -7.45 -1.84 -6.71
N LEU A 125 -8.55 -1.89 -7.46
CA LEU A 125 -9.91 -1.70 -6.99
C LEU A 125 -10.82 -2.78 -7.58
N GLY A 126 -11.74 -3.27 -6.76
CA GLY A 126 -12.88 -4.07 -7.21
C GLY A 126 -13.97 -3.18 -7.72
N GLU A 127 -14.20 -3.24 -9.02
CA GLU A 127 -15.32 -2.55 -9.65
C GLU A 127 -16.61 -3.28 -9.31
N GLY A 128 -17.58 -2.54 -8.79
CA GLY A 128 -18.97 -2.96 -8.73
C GLY A 128 -19.73 -2.50 -9.99
N GLU A 129 -21.06 -2.54 -9.94
CA GLU A 129 -21.88 -1.90 -10.97
C GLU A 129 -21.52 -0.43 -11.15
N PRO A 130 -21.73 0.15 -12.33
CA PRO A 130 -21.52 1.58 -12.56
C PRO A 130 -22.18 2.40 -11.46
N ASP A 131 -21.50 3.46 -11.00
CA ASP A 131 -21.95 4.40 -9.96
C ASP A 131 -22.16 3.80 -8.56
N THR A 132 -21.84 2.53 -8.36
CA THR A 132 -21.82 1.92 -7.02
C THR A 132 -20.47 2.11 -6.34
N PRO A 133 -20.39 2.00 -5.00
CA PRO A 133 -19.12 1.99 -4.30
C PRO A 133 -18.20 0.86 -4.80
N TYR A 134 -16.89 1.12 -4.84
CA TYR A 134 -15.91 0.05 -5.05
C TYR A 134 -16.05 -1.02 -3.95
N GLU A 135 -15.92 -2.28 -4.30
CA GLU A 135 -16.15 -3.40 -3.38
C GLU A 135 -14.95 -3.71 -2.49
N TRP A 136 -13.75 -3.65 -3.07
CA TRP A 136 -12.49 -3.89 -2.38
C TRP A 136 -11.38 -2.99 -2.93
N ALA A 137 -10.32 -2.83 -2.16
CA ALA A 137 -9.14 -2.07 -2.53
C ALA A 137 -7.86 -2.77 -2.05
N LEU A 138 -6.85 -2.82 -2.90
CA LEU A 138 -5.48 -3.15 -2.55
C LEU A 138 -4.72 -1.83 -2.42
N VAL A 139 -4.20 -1.55 -1.23
CA VAL A 139 -3.54 -0.29 -0.91
C VAL A 139 -2.17 -0.54 -0.33
N GLY A 140 -1.18 0.23 -0.75
CA GLY A 140 0.17 0.10 -0.23
C GLY A 140 0.92 1.41 -0.15
N THR A 141 2.15 1.35 0.36
CA THR A 141 3.10 2.45 0.34
C THR A 141 4.15 2.23 -0.76
N PRO A 142 4.71 3.30 -1.37
CA PRO A 142 5.67 3.17 -2.47
C PRO A 142 6.94 2.39 -2.09
N ASP A 143 7.33 2.38 -0.82
CA ASP A 143 8.45 1.60 -0.27
C ASP A 143 8.11 0.13 0.04
N ARG A 144 6.87 -0.30 -0.22
CA ARG A 144 6.33 -1.64 0.02
C ARG A 144 6.35 -2.11 1.48
N ARG A 145 6.57 -1.19 2.43
CA ARG A 145 6.61 -1.51 3.86
C ARG A 145 5.22 -1.75 4.44
N PHE A 146 4.20 -1.14 3.88
CA PHE A 146 2.82 -1.29 4.34
C PHE A 146 1.93 -1.69 3.18
N LEU A 147 1.00 -2.58 3.48
CA LEU A 147 -0.03 -3.07 2.58
C LEU A 147 -1.30 -3.32 3.38
N TRP A 148 -2.43 -2.96 2.77
CA TRP A 148 -3.77 -3.27 3.28
C TRP A 148 -4.63 -3.84 2.16
N ILE A 149 -5.39 -4.88 2.48
CA ILE A 149 -6.51 -5.35 1.67
C ILE A 149 -7.77 -4.89 2.40
N LEU A 150 -8.51 -4.02 1.76
CA LEU A 150 -9.72 -3.40 2.29
C LEU A 150 -10.94 -3.92 1.53
N ALA A 151 -12.08 -4.05 2.21
CA ALA A 151 -13.35 -4.40 1.58
C ALA A 151 -14.53 -3.71 2.24
N ARG A 152 -15.67 -3.63 1.53
CA ARG A 152 -16.93 -3.12 2.10
C ARG A 152 -17.52 -4.10 3.10
N GLN A 153 -17.27 -5.38 2.92
CA GLN A 153 -17.64 -6.43 3.87
C GLN A 153 -16.46 -6.84 4.74
N PRO A 154 -16.71 -7.35 5.96
CA PRO A 154 -15.62 -7.79 6.86
C PRO A 154 -14.76 -8.92 6.30
N CYS A 155 -15.22 -9.62 5.27
CA CYS A 155 -14.51 -10.69 4.59
C CYS A 155 -14.68 -10.57 3.07
N LEU A 156 -13.75 -11.14 2.33
CA LEU A 156 -13.81 -11.30 0.88
C LEU A 156 -14.01 -12.78 0.53
N PRO A 157 -14.56 -13.08 -0.65
CA PRO A 157 -14.50 -14.42 -1.21
C PRO A 157 -13.05 -14.92 -1.24
N PRO A 158 -12.81 -16.21 -0.89
CA PRO A 158 -11.45 -16.74 -0.79
C PRO A 158 -10.63 -16.59 -2.09
N GLU A 159 -11.25 -16.72 -3.24
CA GLU A 159 -10.65 -16.56 -4.56
C GLU A 159 -10.17 -15.11 -4.78
N VAL A 160 -11.01 -14.11 -4.46
CA VAL A 160 -10.65 -12.69 -4.59
C VAL A 160 -9.47 -12.36 -3.65
N LEU A 161 -9.51 -12.85 -2.42
CA LEU A 161 -8.41 -12.64 -1.47
C LEU A 161 -7.12 -13.31 -1.94
N ALA A 162 -7.20 -14.51 -2.55
CA ALA A 162 -6.05 -15.20 -3.11
C ALA A 162 -5.42 -14.43 -4.28
N ASP A 163 -6.25 -13.90 -5.18
CA ASP A 163 -5.81 -13.10 -6.32
C ASP A 163 -5.13 -11.78 -5.88
N LEU A 164 -5.71 -11.09 -4.90
CA LEU A 164 -5.11 -9.88 -4.34
C LEU A 164 -3.75 -10.14 -3.67
N LYS A 165 -3.62 -11.28 -2.97
CA LYS A 165 -2.33 -11.72 -2.40
C LYS A 165 -1.32 -12.06 -3.50
N ALA A 166 -1.75 -12.72 -4.57
CA ALA A 166 -0.88 -13.02 -5.71
C ALA A 166 -0.40 -11.75 -6.40
N GLN A 167 -1.29 -10.80 -6.67
CA GLN A 167 -0.95 -9.49 -7.22
C GLN A 167 0.04 -8.73 -6.31
N ALA A 168 -0.22 -8.67 -5.01
CA ALA A 168 0.68 -8.02 -4.06
C ALA A 168 2.09 -8.66 -4.05
N ARG A 169 2.16 -10.01 -4.14
CA ARG A 169 3.43 -10.73 -4.23
C ARG A 169 4.20 -10.36 -5.49
N CYS A 170 3.53 -10.32 -6.65
CA CYS A 170 4.15 -9.92 -7.92
C CYS A 170 4.70 -8.49 -7.86
N LEU A 171 4.09 -7.63 -7.07
CA LEU A 171 4.51 -6.25 -6.85
C LEU A 171 5.62 -6.11 -5.78
N GLY A 172 6.09 -7.21 -5.21
CA GLY A 172 7.22 -7.24 -4.28
C GLY A 172 6.85 -7.02 -2.82
N PHE A 173 5.58 -7.18 -2.42
CA PHE A 173 5.19 -7.17 -1.01
C PHE A 173 5.42 -8.55 -0.36
N ASP A 174 5.80 -8.55 0.91
CA ASP A 174 5.96 -9.77 1.72
C ASP A 174 4.60 -10.31 2.19
N VAL A 175 3.88 -10.93 1.27
CA VAL A 175 2.53 -11.47 1.56
C VAL A 175 2.55 -12.66 2.53
N GLY A 176 3.72 -13.28 2.77
CA GLY A 176 3.88 -14.34 3.76
C GLY A 176 3.68 -13.85 5.19
N SER A 177 3.93 -12.56 5.42
CA SER A 177 3.77 -11.91 6.72
C SER A 177 2.38 -11.28 6.94
N LEU A 178 1.44 -11.42 5.98
CA LEU A 178 0.11 -10.82 6.12
C LEU A 178 -0.63 -11.36 7.35
N VAL A 179 -1.17 -10.44 8.13
CA VAL A 179 -2.07 -10.74 9.25
C VAL A 179 -3.51 -10.44 8.87
N THR A 180 -4.41 -11.30 9.30
CA THR A 180 -5.86 -11.13 9.15
C THR A 180 -6.47 -10.74 10.49
N PRO A 181 -7.51 -9.89 10.51
CA PRO A 181 -8.29 -9.60 11.72
C PRO A 181 -8.83 -10.88 12.37
N ARG A 182 -8.98 -10.82 13.69
CA ARG A 182 -9.56 -11.91 14.50
C ARG A 182 -11.02 -11.64 14.82
#